data_9faa7c87be5b8877761aea794379a80d
#
_entry.id   9faa7c87be5b8877761aea794379a80d
#
_cell.length_a   1.000
_cell.length_b   1.000
_cell.length_c   1.000
_cell.angle_alpha   90.00
_cell.angle_beta   90.00
_cell.angle_gamma   90.00
#
_symmetry.space_group_name_H-M   'P 1'
#
loop_
_entity.id
_entity.type
_entity.pdbx_description
1 polymer ?
#
loop_
_entity_poly.entity_id
_entity_poly.type
_entity_poly.pdbx_seq_one_letter_code
_entity_poly.pdbx_strand_id
1 'polypeptide(L)'
;MKVLVATEKPFAKAAIDGIRSIVEGAGFELALLEKYTDVNEFYKAVADADALIVRSDKVTKEVVEHAKNLKIVVRAGAGFDNLDLAACTEHKIVAMNTPGQNSNAVAELAASMMVFMFRNQFTPGTGAELKGKKLGIHAYGNVGRNVARVAKGFGMEVYAFDAFCPKEAIEKDGVKAVGSVEELYSTCNVVSLHIPATKETIESINYDLLNRMPKGALLVNTARKEVIHEADMVRMLNDRPDFKYITDIRPANHDDLTQFGTRYFATPKKMGAETAEANINAGLAAANQIVDFIKNGVTKFQVNK
;
A
#
# COMPACT_ATOMS: atom_id res chain seq x y z
N MET A 1 17.52 -17.77 -20.49
CA MET A 1 17.52 -16.68 -19.50
C MET A 1 16.99 -17.24 -18.20
N LYS A 2 17.62 -16.88 -17.10
CA LYS A 2 17.29 -17.39 -15.77
C LYS A 2 16.56 -16.29 -14.97
N VAL A 3 15.35 -16.60 -14.53
CA VAL A 3 14.56 -15.76 -13.64
C VAL A 3 14.65 -16.33 -12.23
N LEU A 4 15.23 -15.57 -11.31
CA LEU A 4 15.32 -15.95 -9.89
C LEU A 4 14.15 -15.34 -9.11
N VAL A 5 13.45 -16.15 -8.33
CA VAL A 5 12.59 -15.69 -7.23
C VAL A 5 13.37 -15.85 -5.94
N ALA A 6 13.71 -14.74 -5.28
CA ALA A 6 14.42 -14.76 -4.00
C ALA A 6 13.54 -14.16 -2.91
N THR A 7 13.22 -14.96 -1.88
CA THR A 7 12.38 -14.50 -0.77
C THR A 7 12.58 -15.31 0.52
N GLU A 8 12.88 -14.60 1.63
CA GLU A 8 12.90 -15.18 2.98
C GLU A 8 11.52 -15.72 3.38
N LYS A 9 10.45 -14.98 2.97
CA LYS A 9 9.04 -15.37 3.19
C LYS A 9 8.47 -15.88 1.87
N PRO A 10 8.37 -17.20 1.66
CA PRO A 10 8.00 -17.78 0.37
C PRO A 10 6.62 -17.31 -0.10
N PHE A 11 6.44 -17.30 -1.39
CA PHE A 11 5.10 -17.19 -1.98
C PHE A 11 4.25 -18.42 -1.65
N ALA A 12 2.93 -18.25 -1.67
CA ALA A 12 2.03 -19.41 -1.67
C ALA A 12 2.28 -20.29 -2.90
N LYS A 13 2.08 -21.60 -2.76
CA LYS A 13 2.30 -22.55 -3.86
C LYS A 13 1.61 -22.12 -5.17
N ALA A 14 0.36 -21.68 -5.08
CA ALA A 14 -0.39 -21.21 -6.26
C ALA A 14 0.28 -20.03 -6.98
N ALA A 15 0.95 -19.13 -6.25
CA ALA A 15 1.71 -18.05 -6.86
C ALA A 15 2.96 -18.56 -7.58
N ILE A 16 3.70 -19.49 -6.97
CA ILE A 16 4.89 -20.10 -7.59
C ILE A 16 4.49 -20.91 -8.84
N ASP A 17 3.41 -21.68 -8.76
CA ASP A 17 2.93 -22.45 -9.92
C ASP A 17 2.54 -21.50 -11.09
N GLY A 18 1.90 -20.38 -10.80
CA GLY A 18 1.55 -19.37 -11.79
C GLY A 18 2.78 -18.62 -12.35
N ILE A 19 3.73 -18.22 -11.49
CA ILE A 19 5.01 -17.63 -11.91
C ILE A 19 5.76 -18.59 -12.83
N ARG A 20 5.85 -19.88 -12.46
CA ARG A 20 6.47 -20.93 -13.25
C ARG A 20 5.84 -21.06 -14.63
N SER A 21 4.52 -21.14 -14.68
CA SER A 21 3.77 -21.23 -15.95
C SER A 21 4.09 -20.05 -16.88
N ILE A 22 4.17 -18.83 -16.35
CA ILE A 22 4.49 -17.61 -17.13
C ILE A 22 5.96 -17.65 -17.61
N VAL A 23 6.90 -17.91 -16.71
CA VAL A 23 8.34 -17.86 -16.98
C VAL A 23 8.75 -18.98 -17.94
N GLU A 24 8.38 -20.22 -17.65
CA GLU A 24 8.71 -21.39 -18.47
C GLU A 24 7.94 -21.38 -19.81
N GLY A 25 6.68 -20.92 -19.80
CA GLY A 25 5.89 -20.68 -21.03
C GLY A 25 6.51 -19.62 -21.94
N ALA A 26 7.31 -18.71 -21.41
CA ALA A 26 8.08 -17.75 -22.19
C ALA A 26 9.41 -18.31 -22.74
N GLY A 27 9.78 -19.52 -22.36
CA GLY A 27 11.04 -20.18 -22.72
C GLY A 27 12.21 -19.81 -21.80
N PHE A 28 11.94 -19.36 -20.56
CA PHE A 28 12.95 -19.01 -19.58
C PHE A 28 13.03 -20.07 -18.47
N GLU A 29 14.16 -20.14 -17.78
CA GLU A 29 14.37 -21.00 -16.62
C GLU A 29 13.90 -20.29 -15.36
N LEU A 30 13.13 -20.97 -14.48
CA LEU A 30 12.78 -20.47 -13.16
C LEU A 30 13.65 -21.10 -12.08
N ALA A 31 14.36 -20.26 -11.32
CA ALA A 31 15.08 -20.65 -10.12
C ALA A 31 14.40 -20.08 -8.88
N LEU A 32 14.42 -20.82 -7.78
CA LEU A 32 13.84 -20.42 -6.51
C LEU A 32 14.91 -20.43 -5.41
N LEU A 33 14.98 -19.32 -4.66
CA LEU A 33 15.68 -19.22 -3.39
C LEU A 33 14.67 -18.79 -2.33
N GLU A 34 14.18 -19.77 -1.57
CA GLU A 34 13.13 -19.55 -0.56
C GLU A 34 13.64 -19.87 0.84
N LYS A 35 13.14 -19.12 1.85
CA LYS A 35 13.44 -19.34 3.28
C LYS A 35 14.94 -19.27 3.61
N TYR A 36 15.71 -18.56 2.81
CA TYR A 36 17.11 -18.34 3.13
C TYR A 36 17.25 -17.47 4.38
N THR A 37 18.29 -17.71 5.16
CA THR A 37 18.60 -16.97 6.38
C THR A 37 19.97 -16.30 6.33
N ASP A 38 20.80 -16.71 5.37
CA ASP A 38 22.12 -16.14 5.12
C ASP A 38 22.09 -15.34 3.80
N VAL A 39 22.40 -14.07 3.87
CA VAL A 39 22.50 -13.19 2.69
C VAL A 39 23.49 -13.69 1.66
N ASN A 40 24.51 -14.47 2.05
CA ASN A 40 25.46 -15.08 1.12
C ASN A 40 24.80 -16.09 0.17
N GLU A 41 23.70 -16.72 0.58
CA GLU A 41 22.89 -17.56 -0.32
C GLU A 41 22.27 -16.71 -1.43
N PHE A 42 21.77 -15.50 -1.08
CA PHE A 42 21.23 -14.57 -2.06
C PHE A 42 22.31 -14.08 -3.03
N TYR A 43 23.50 -13.70 -2.53
CA TYR A 43 24.62 -13.29 -3.39
C TYR A 43 25.02 -14.37 -4.38
N LYS A 44 25.04 -15.63 -3.96
CA LYS A 44 25.36 -16.78 -4.84
C LYS A 44 24.26 -17.01 -5.86
N ALA A 45 23.00 -16.97 -5.45
CA ALA A 45 21.86 -17.24 -6.33
C ALA A 45 21.64 -16.16 -7.39
N VAL A 46 21.91 -14.88 -7.07
CA VAL A 46 21.72 -13.77 -8.00
C VAL A 46 22.86 -13.64 -9.02
N ALA A 47 24.02 -14.27 -8.78
CA ALA A 47 25.21 -14.06 -9.56
C ALA A 47 25.08 -14.45 -11.05
N ASP A 48 24.22 -15.41 -11.37
CA ASP A 48 23.99 -15.90 -12.75
C ASP A 48 22.52 -15.62 -13.21
N ALA A 49 21.73 -14.89 -12.42
CA ALA A 49 20.37 -14.55 -12.78
C ALA A 49 20.30 -13.39 -13.80
N ASP A 50 19.45 -13.52 -14.82
CA ASP A 50 19.14 -12.44 -15.78
C ASP A 50 18.02 -11.52 -15.28
N ALA A 51 17.10 -12.04 -14.48
CA ALA A 51 15.98 -11.32 -13.90
C ALA A 51 15.71 -11.78 -12.46
N LEU A 52 15.22 -10.86 -11.62
CA LEU A 52 14.98 -11.10 -10.19
C LEU A 52 13.59 -10.68 -9.79
N ILE A 53 12.88 -11.54 -9.06
CA ILE A 53 11.63 -11.22 -8.34
C ILE A 53 11.92 -11.29 -6.85
N VAL A 54 11.58 -10.19 -6.12
CA VAL A 54 11.64 -10.15 -4.66
C VAL A 54 10.31 -9.71 -4.07
N ARG A 55 10.06 -9.99 -2.79
CA ARG A 55 8.91 -9.45 -2.02
C ARG A 55 9.36 -8.31 -1.11
N SER A 56 9.75 -8.64 0.12
CA SER A 56 10.26 -7.70 1.12
C SER A 56 11.76 -7.76 1.29
N ASP A 57 12.41 -8.65 0.56
CA ASP A 57 13.86 -8.86 0.58
C ASP A 57 14.57 -7.62 0.06
N LYS A 58 15.64 -7.23 0.73
CA LYS A 58 16.38 -6.02 0.38
C LYS A 58 17.32 -6.28 -0.78
N VAL A 59 17.16 -5.53 -1.84
CA VAL A 59 18.11 -5.49 -2.97
C VAL A 59 19.02 -4.29 -2.72
N THR A 60 20.06 -4.53 -1.93
CA THR A 60 21.08 -3.53 -1.58
C THR A 60 22.10 -3.38 -2.70
N LYS A 61 23.01 -2.39 -2.57
CA LYS A 61 24.13 -2.21 -3.48
C LYS A 61 24.98 -3.48 -3.60
N GLU A 62 25.23 -4.17 -2.48
CA GLU A 62 26.02 -5.40 -2.48
C GLU A 62 25.33 -6.54 -3.27
N VAL A 63 23.99 -6.66 -3.18
CA VAL A 63 23.23 -7.62 -4.02
C VAL A 63 23.39 -7.29 -5.49
N VAL A 64 23.29 -6.00 -5.85
CA VAL A 64 23.45 -5.51 -7.23
C VAL A 64 24.87 -5.78 -7.74
N GLU A 65 25.90 -5.56 -6.94
CA GLU A 65 27.30 -5.83 -7.29
C GLU A 65 27.60 -7.32 -7.53
N HIS A 66 26.88 -8.22 -6.86
CA HIS A 66 26.98 -9.67 -7.10
C HIS A 66 26.20 -10.14 -8.34
N ALA A 67 25.22 -9.36 -8.80
CA ALA A 67 24.29 -9.72 -9.87
C ALA A 67 24.85 -9.41 -11.28
N LYS A 68 25.86 -10.15 -11.72
CA LYS A 68 26.65 -9.86 -12.94
C LYS A 68 25.87 -9.83 -14.25
N ASN A 69 24.77 -10.59 -14.33
CA ASN A 69 23.98 -10.74 -15.55
C ASN A 69 22.61 -10.07 -15.46
N LEU A 70 22.27 -9.48 -14.31
CA LEU A 70 20.94 -8.99 -14.01
C LEU A 70 20.56 -7.79 -14.90
N LYS A 71 19.42 -7.89 -15.57
CA LYS A 71 18.85 -6.84 -16.45
C LYS A 71 17.66 -6.14 -15.83
N ILE A 72 16.92 -6.87 -14.99
CA ILE A 72 15.71 -6.37 -14.37
C ILE A 72 15.51 -6.98 -12.98
N VAL A 73 15.07 -6.15 -12.05
CA VAL A 73 14.51 -6.58 -10.76
C VAL A 73 13.08 -6.08 -10.64
N VAL A 74 12.17 -6.96 -10.23
CA VAL A 74 10.77 -6.57 -9.96
C VAL A 74 10.41 -6.89 -8.52
N ARG A 75 10.01 -5.86 -7.79
CA ARG A 75 9.40 -6.02 -6.47
C ARG A 75 7.93 -6.40 -6.62
N ALA A 76 7.56 -7.61 -6.19
CA ALA A 76 6.17 -8.07 -6.16
C ALA A 76 5.35 -7.34 -5.08
N GLY A 77 4.88 -6.15 -5.41
CA GLY A 77 4.09 -5.27 -4.56
C GLY A 77 4.21 -3.79 -4.95
N ALA A 78 3.45 -2.92 -4.28
CA ALA A 78 3.34 -1.50 -4.66
C ALA A 78 4.49 -0.61 -4.16
N GLY A 79 4.94 -0.78 -2.90
CA GLY A 79 6.13 -0.07 -2.39
C GLY A 79 7.41 -0.61 -3.03
N PHE A 80 8.50 0.13 -2.98
CA PHE A 80 9.81 -0.29 -3.50
C PHE A 80 10.98 0.22 -2.64
N ASP A 81 10.69 0.53 -1.38
CA ASP A 81 11.67 1.05 -0.41
C ASP A 81 12.78 0.04 -0.08
N ASN A 82 12.60 -1.23 -0.47
CA ASN A 82 13.56 -2.31 -0.33
C ASN A 82 14.52 -2.45 -1.52
N LEU A 83 14.40 -1.63 -2.57
CA LEU A 83 15.29 -1.62 -3.73
C LEU A 83 16.24 -0.43 -3.67
N ASP A 84 17.53 -0.65 -3.79
CA ASP A 84 18.51 0.40 -4.02
C ASP A 84 18.45 0.86 -5.49
N LEU A 85 17.63 1.88 -5.74
CA LEU A 85 17.39 2.40 -7.08
C LEU A 85 18.65 3.03 -7.69
N ALA A 86 19.49 3.66 -6.86
CA ALA A 86 20.72 4.28 -7.32
C ALA A 86 21.71 3.23 -7.84
N ALA A 87 21.91 2.17 -7.05
CA ALA A 87 22.75 1.04 -7.46
C ALA A 87 22.20 0.34 -8.71
N CYS A 88 20.88 0.12 -8.79
CA CYS A 88 20.26 -0.43 -10.00
C CYS A 88 20.54 0.44 -11.24
N THR A 89 20.41 1.77 -11.11
CA THR A 89 20.65 2.70 -12.23
C THR A 89 22.14 2.71 -12.65
N GLU A 90 23.06 2.74 -11.68
CA GLU A 90 24.50 2.68 -11.93
C GLU A 90 24.90 1.43 -12.74
N HIS A 91 24.28 0.28 -12.41
CA HIS A 91 24.52 -1.00 -13.07
C HIS A 91 23.62 -1.26 -14.30
N LYS A 92 22.81 -0.27 -14.71
CA LYS A 92 21.87 -0.36 -15.85
C LYS A 92 20.83 -1.47 -15.69
N ILE A 93 20.44 -1.76 -14.46
CA ILE A 93 19.38 -2.71 -14.12
C ILE A 93 18.06 -1.94 -14.04
N VAL A 94 17.05 -2.41 -14.76
CA VAL A 94 15.70 -1.85 -14.66
C VAL A 94 15.06 -2.32 -13.37
N ALA A 95 14.63 -1.39 -12.49
CA ALA A 95 13.90 -1.71 -11.29
C ALA A 95 12.41 -1.39 -11.50
N MET A 96 11.53 -2.35 -11.22
CA MET A 96 10.08 -2.21 -11.34
C MET A 96 9.37 -2.65 -10.06
N ASN A 97 8.11 -2.21 -9.92
CA ASN A 97 7.19 -2.68 -8.91
C ASN A 97 5.88 -3.17 -9.55
N THR A 98 4.97 -3.73 -8.75
CA THR A 98 3.66 -4.19 -9.24
C THR A 98 2.52 -3.37 -8.61
N PRO A 99 2.30 -2.11 -9.06
CA PRO A 99 1.28 -1.25 -8.48
C PRO A 99 -0.13 -1.79 -8.74
N GLY A 100 -1.02 -1.59 -7.78
CA GLY A 100 -2.44 -1.93 -7.91
C GLY A 100 -2.81 -3.37 -7.54
N GLN A 101 -1.87 -4.31 -7.51
CA GLN A 101 -2.16 -5.74 -7.29
C GLN A 101 -2.73 -6.06 -5.90
N ASN A 102 -2.42 -5.25 -4.90
CA ASN A 102 -2.93 -5.37 -3.53
C ASN A 102 -4.03 -4.36 -3.19
N SER A 103 -4.48 -3.54 -4.15
CA SER A 103 -5.34 -2.39 -3.85
C SER A 103 -6.72 -2.79 -3.37
N ASN A 104 -7.26 -3.91 -3.85
CA ASN A 104 -8.54 -4.42 -3.38
C ASN A 104 -8.45 -4.90 -1.92
N ALA A 105 -7.39 -5.63 -1.57
CA ALA A 105 -7.19 -6.10 -0.19
C ALA A 105 -7.12 -4.94 0.80
N VAL A 106 -6.37 -3.87 0.48
CA VAL A 106 -6.31 -2.66 1.31
C VAL A 106 -7.67 -1.98 1.42
N ALA A 107 -8.45 -1.94 0.33
CA ALA A 107 -9.77 -1.33 0.33
C ALA A 107 -10.77 -2.09 1.20
N GLU A 108 -10.75 -3.40 1.16
CA GLU A 108 -11.58 -4.25 2.01
C GLU A 108 -11.22 -4.09 3.50
N LEU A 109 -9.92 -4.05 3.81
CA LEU A 109 -9.47 -3.78 5.17
C LEU A 109 -9.93 -2.39 5.63
N ALA A 110 -9.74 -1.33 4.84
CA ALA A 110 -10.17 0.02 5.19
C ALA A 110 -11.69 0.09 5.46
N ALA A 111 -12.50 -0.57 4.63
CA ALA A 111 -13.95 -0.64 4.83
C ALA A 111 -14.31 -1.41 6.11
N SER A 112 -13.66 -2.54 6.36
CA SER A 112 -13.84 -3.33 7.58
C SER A 112 -13.47 -2.54 8.84
N MET A 113 -12.40 -1.76 8.78
CA MET A 113 -11.96 -0.84 9.83
C MET A 113 -13.01 0.24 10.12
N MET A 114 -13.65 0.79 9.09
CA MET A 114 -14.76 1.75 9.25
C MET A 114 -15.92 1.10 10.01
N VAL A 115 -16.35 -0.10 9.60
CA VAL A 115 -17.40 -0.85 10.28
C VAL A 115 -17.02 -1.13 11.74
N PHE A 116 -15.81 -1.62 11.97
CA PHE A 116 -15.29 -1.93 13.31
C PHE A 116 -15.37 -0.73 14.26
N MET A 117 -14.92 0.45 13.80
CA MET A 117 -14.92 1.67 14.63
C MET A 117 -16.33 2.24 14.85
N PHE A 118 -17.21 2.21 13.85
CA PHE A 118 -18.59 2.65 14.02
C PHE A 118 -19.44 1.68 14.84
N ARG A 119 -19.02 0.43 14.98
CA ARG A 119 -19.63 -0.57 15.86
C ARG A 119 -18.88 -0.73 17.19
N ASN A 120 -18.19 0.35 17.63
CA ASN A 120 -17.45 0.45 18.90
C ASN A 120 -16.50 -0.71 19.14
N GLN A 121 -15.74 -1.11 18.11
CA GLN A 121 -14.80 -2.25 18.13
C GLN A 121 -15.49 -3.57 18.52
N PHE A 122 -16.78 -3.72 18.16
CA PHE A 122 -17.67 -4.84 18.50
C PHE A 122 -17.84 -5.07 20.01
N THR A 123 -17.58 -4.06 20.83
CA THR A 123 -17.91 -4.08 22.25
C THR A 123 -19.40 -3.78 22.46
N PRO A 124 -20.02 -4.22 23.58
CA PRO A 124 -21.42 -3.91 23.87
C PRO A 124 -21.72 -2.39 23.84
N GLY A 125 -22.83 -2.02 23.26
CA GLY A 125 -23.30 -0.62 23.15
C GLY A 125 -23.87 -0.29 21.78
N THR A 126 -24.55 0.85 21.69
CA THR A 126 -25.16 1.33 20.45
C THR A 126 -24.07 1.88 19.51
N GLY A 127 -23.90 1.24 18.36
CA GLY A 127 -23.05 1.72 17.28
C GLY A 127 -23.79 2.58 16.25
N ALA A 128 -23.11 2.88 15.15
CA ALA A 128 -23.67 3.63 14.03
C ALA A 128 -23.45 2.87 12.70
N GLU A 129 -24.23 3.25 11.69
CA GLU A 129 -24.13 2.70 10.34
C GLU A 129 -23.24 3.58 9.44
N LEU A 130 -22.68 2.98 8.38
CA LEU A 130 -21.95 3.72 7.33
C LEU A 130 -22.89 4.37 6.31
N LYS A 131 -24.06 3.78 6.08
CA LYS A 131 -25.06 4.26 5.10
C LYS A 131 -25.38 5.75 5.32
N GLY A 132 -25.33 6.50 4.23
CA GLY A 132 -25.58 7.95 4.22
C GLY A 132 -24.47 8.82 4.80
N LYS A 133 -23.38 8.23 5.32
CA LYS A 133 -22.22 9.02 5.75
C LYS A 133 -21.35 9.40 4.55
N LYS A 134 -20.70 10.56 4.68
CA LYS A 134 -19.75 11.08 3.69
C LYS A 134 -18.36 10.54 3.96
N LEU A 135 -17.81 9.83 2.95
CA LEU A 135 -16.42 9.35 2.95
C LEU A 135 -15.55 10.26 2.08
N GLY A 136 -14.52 10.83 2.66
CA GLY A 136 -13.46 11.52 1.96
C GLY A 136 -12.28 10.58 1.68
N ILE A 137 -11.87 10.51 0.43
CA ILE A 137 -10.70 9.74 -0.02
C ILE A 137 -9.57 10.72 -0.29
N HIS A 138 -8.53 10.69 0.54
CA HIS A 138 -7.34 11.52 0.38
C HIS A 138 -6.28 10.76 -0.43
N ALA A 139 -6.14 11.12 -1.69
CA ALA A 139 -5.48 10.49 -2.83
C ALA A 139 -6.33 9.40 -3.54
N TYR A 140 -6.58 9.64 -4.82
CA TYR A 140 -7.49 8.83 -5.65
C TYR A 140 -6.72 7.94 -6.66
N GLY A 141 -5.69 7.25 -6.15
CA GLY A 141 -4.94 6.23 -6.88
C GLY A 141 -5.64 4.87 -6.89
N ASN A 142 -4.86 3.79 -7.10
CA ASN A 142 -5.40 2.43 -7.18
C ASN A 142 -6.17 2.01 -5.92
N VAL A 143 -5.68 2.33 -4.72
CA VAL A 143 -6.35 1.99 -3.45
C VAL A 143 -7.60 2.86 -3.27
N GLY A 144 -7.49 4.18 -3.46
CA GLY A 144 -8.60 5.12 -3.30
C GLY A 144 -9.79 4.76 -4.19
N ARG A 145 -9.56 4.38 -5.44
CA ARG A 145 -10.61 3.91 -6.38
C ARG A 145 -11.31 2.65 -5.88
N ASN A 146 -10.57 1.69 -5.34
CA ASN A 146 -11.16 0.46 -4.78
C ASN A 146 -11.94 0.76 -3.49
N VAL A 147 -11.43 1.66 -2.62
CA VAL A 147 -12.16 2.11 -1.42
C VAL A 147 -13.46 2.80 -1.81
N ALA A 148 -13.45 3.65 -2.84
CA ALA A 148 -14.67 4.29 -3.37
C ALA A 148 -15.71 3.25 -3.81
N ARG A 149 -15.27 2.24 -4.57
CA ARG A 149 -16.13 1.15 -5.04
C ARG A 149 -16.78 0.39 -3.89
N VAL A 150 -15.98 0.00 -2.88
CA VAL A 150 -16.48 -0.74 -1.71
C VAL A 150 -17.42 0.12 -0.86
N ALA A 151 -17.04 1.38 -0.60
CA ALA A 151 -17.83 2.31 0.22
C ALA A 151 -19.21 2.63 -0.38
N LYS A 152 -19.30 2.73 -1.71
CA LYS A 152 -20.58 2.86 -2.40
C LYS A 152 -21.50 1.66 -2.15
N GLY A 153 -20.95 0.44 -2.04
CA GLY A 153 -21.69 -0.76 -1.67
C GLY A 153 -22.30 -0.69 -0.26
N PHE A 154 -21.68 0.09 0.64
CA PHE A 154 -22.25 0.40 1.97
C PHE A 154 -23.27 1.56 1.95
N GLY A 155 -23.54 2.15 0.79
CA GLY A 155 -24.46 3.29 0.66
C GLY A 155 -23.87 4.60 1.20
N MET A 156 -22.53 4.74 1.20
CA MET A 156 -21.87 6.00 1.57
C MET A 156 -21.87 6.98 0.39
N GLU A 157 -21.89 8.28 0.70
CA GLU A 157 -21.58 9.33 -0.28
C GLU A 157 -20.06 9.49 -0.33
N VAL A 158 -19.45 9.32 -1.52
CA VAL A 158 -18.00 9.32 -1.66
C VAL A 158 -17.50 10.61 -2.28
N TYR A 159 -16.55 11.23 -1.62
CA TYR A 159 -15.81 12.42 -2.04
C TYR A 159 -14.34 12.06 -2.18
N ALA A 160 -13.60 12.75 -3.04
CA ALA A 160 -12.16 12.55 -3.17
C ALA A 160 -11.43 13.86 -3.48
N PHE A 161 -10.20 13.92 -2.97
CA PHE A 161 -9.19 14.89 -3.36
C PHE A 161 -7.91 14.15 -3.76
N ASP A 162 -7.33 14.58 -4.88
CA ASP A 162 -6.01 14.11 -5.32
C ASP A 162 -5.30 15.26 -6.04
N ALA A 163 -4.03 15.50 -5.70
CA ALA A 163 -3.26 16.60 -6.27
C ALA A 163 -2.86 16.36 -7.75
N PHE A 164 -2.91 15.10 -8.21
CA PHE A 164 -2.43 14.69 -9.53
C PHE A 164 -3.51 14.06 -10.41
N CYS A 165 -4.58 13.52 -9.81
CA CYS A 165 -5.68 12.94 -10.56
C CYS A 165 -6.66 14.04 -11.00
N PRO A 166 -6.94 14.19 -12.30
CA PRO A 166 -7.93 15.16 -12.79
C PRO A 166 -9.31 14.93 -12.17
N LYS A 167 -10.05 16.01 -11.89
CA LYS A 167 -11.41 15.95 -11.30
C LYS A 167 -12.35 15.09 -12.15
N GLU A 168 -12.28 15.24 -13.45
CA GLU A 168 -13.11 14.50 -14.41
C GLU A 168 -12.88 12.98 -14.30
N ALA A 169 -11.66 12.55 -14.00
CA ALA A 169 -11.34 11.14 -13.80
C ALA A 169 -11.90 10.58 -12.47
N ILE A 170 -12.02 11.43 -11.45
CA ILE A 170 -12.68 11.10 -10.18
C ILE A 170 -14.20 11.01 -10.40
N GLU A 171 -14.79 12.00 -11.06
CA GLU A 171 -16.22 12.11 -11.29
C GLU A 171 -16.75 11.02 -12.23
N LYS A 172 -15.94 10.57 -13.19
CA LYS A 172 -16.27 9.44 -14.06
C LYS A 172 -16.56 8.15 -13.27
N ASP A 173 -15.92 7.97 -12.15
CA ASP A 173 -16.18 6.84 -11.25
C ASP A 173 -17.41 7.08 -10.34
N GLY A 174 -18.16 8.19 -10.54
CA GLY A 174 -19.32 8.59 -9.73
C GLY A 174 -18.91 8.96 -8.30
N VAL A 175 -17.76 9.60 -8.13
CA VAL A 175 -17.22 10.14 -6.88
C VAL A 175 -17.22 11.66 -7.01
N LYS A 176 -17.56 12.38 -5.95
CA LYS A 176 -17.58 13.84 -5.94
C LYS A 176 -16.15 14.38 -5.74
N ALA A 177 -15.57 15.00 -6.77
CA ALA A 177 -14.28 15.64 -6.66
C ALA A 177 -14.38 16.96 -5.91
N VAL A 178 -13.52 17.20 -4.90
CA VAL A 178 -13.43 18.45 -4.17
C VAL A 178 -12.19 19.26 -4.57
N GLY A 179 -12.21 20.56 -4.25
CA GLY A 179 -11.18 21.51 -4.71
C GLY A 179 -9.92 21.52 -3.87
N SER A 180 -10.00 21.12 -2.60
CA SER A 180 -8.88 21.15 -1.67
C SER A 180 -8.96 20.08 -0.59
N VAL A 181 -7.85 19.87 0.11
CA VAL A 181 -7.78 18.99 1.28
C VAL A 181 -8.70 19.49 2.40
N GLU A 182 -8.70 20.80 2.64
CA GLU A 182 -9.53 21.43 3.66
C GLU A 182 -11.03 21.21 3.41
N GLU A 183 -11.46 21.30 2.15
CA GLU A 183 -12.84 21.02 1.75
C GLU A 183 -13.18 19.56 2.00
N LEU A 184 -12.28 18.62 1.69
CA LEU A 184 -12.49 17.20 1.94
C LEU A 184 -12.73 16.93 3.42
N TYR A 185 -11.86 17.47 4.29
CA TYR A 185 -11.95 17.24 5.74
C TYR A 185 -13.15 17.93 6.37
N SER A 186 -13.50 19.15 5.96
CA SER A 186 -14.68 19.84 6.49
C SER A 186 -16.00 19.22 6.05
N THR A 187 -16.00 18.49 4.94
CA THR A 187 -17.22 17.90 4.36
C THR A 187 -17.52 16.49 4.87
N CYS A 188 -16.47 15.70 5.19
CA CYS A 188 -16.61 14.25 5.32
C CYS A 188 -16.61 13.77 6.78
N ASN A 189 -17.54 12.85 7.10
CA ASN A 189 -17.61 12.20 8.42
C ASN A 189 -16.48 11.19 8.62
N VAL A 190 -15.98 10.61 7.53
CA VAL A 190 -14.87 9.67 7.50
C VAL A 190 -13.86 10.17 6.49
N VAL A 191 -12.57 10.16 6.83
CA VAL A 191 -11.49 10.38 5.86
C VAL A 191 -10.59 9.16 5.86
N SER A 192 -10.32 8.61 4.66
CA SER A 192 -9.42 7.49 4.45
C SER A 192 -8.19 7.95 3.68
N LEU A 193 -7.01 7.69 4.26
CA LEU A 193 -5.73 8.14 3.73
C LEU A 193 -5.11 7.11 2.79
N HIS A 194 -4.70 7.57 1.60
CA HIS A 194 -4.02 6.77 0.59
C HIS A 194 -2.82 7.52 -0.04
N ILE A 195 -2.39 8.62 0.62
CA ILE A 195 -1.25 9.43 0.20
C ILE A 195 0.08 8.71 0.48
N PRO A 196 1.10 8.84 -0.39
CA PRO A 196 2.46 8.39 -0.09
C PRO A 196 3.10 9.29 0.98
N ALA A 197 4.17 8.83 1.60
CA ALA A 197 5.05 9.67 2.41
C ALA A 197 6.09 10.33 1.51
N THR A 198 5.92 11.63 1.27
CA THR A 198 6.85 12.49 0.52
C THR A 198 7.22 13.70 1.40
N LYS A 199 8.12 14.55 0.92
CA LYS A 199 8.46 15.79 1.65
C LYS A 199 7.25 16.67 1.93
N GLU A 200 6.26 16.67 1.02
CA GLU A 200 5.06 17.49 1.10
C GLU A 200 3.97 16.85 1.97
N THR A 201 3.99 15.53 2.14
CA THR A 201 2.92 14.81 2.84
C THR A 201 3.32 14.30 4.22
N ILE A 202 4.62 14.24 4.54
CA ILE A 202 5.09 13.93 5.91
C ILE A 202 4.51 14.96 6.87
N GLU A 203 3.89 14.47 7.96
CA GLU A 203 3.24 15.27 9.01
C GLU A 203 2.17 16.27 8.52
N SER A 204 1.70 16.12 7.27
CA SER A 204 0.66 17.00 6.71
C SER A 204 -0.72 16.80 7.34
N ILE A 205 -0.96 15.65 7.96
CA ILE A 205 -2.19 15.35 8.69
C ILE A 205 -2.03 15.79 10.15
N ASN A 206 -2.27 17.07 10.37
CA ASN A 206 -2.07 17.77 11.63
C ASN A 206 -3.37 18.15 12.32
N TYR A 207 -3.28 18.76 13.51
CA TYR A 207 -4.43 19.17 14.32
C TYR A 207 -5.40 20.10 13.58
N ASP A 208 -4.86 21.12 12.88
CA ASP A 208 -5.70 22.14 12.24
C ASP A 208 -6.55 21.54 11.11
N LEU A 209 -5.98 20.58 10.38
CA LEU A 209 -6.69 19.86 9.34
C LEU A 209 -7.74 18.92 9.94
N LEU A 210 -7.37 18.12 10.93
CA LEU A 210 -8.25 17.16 11.58
C LEU A 210 -9.42 17.84 12.30
N ASN A 211 -9.18 18.99 12.93
CA ASN A 211 -10.20 19.73 13.67
C ASN A 211 -11.30 20.33 12.77
N ARG A 212 -11.08 20.38 11.45
CA ARG A 212 -12.12 20.75 10.46
C ARG A 212 -13.20 19.69 10.30
N MET A 213 -12.91 18.45 10.67
CA MET A 213 -13.85 17.33 10.45
C MET A 213 -15.12 17.48 11.31
N PRO A 214 -16.29 17.07 10.78
CA PRO A 214 -17.55 17.09 11.50
C PRO A 214 -17.50 16.33 12.83
N LYS A 215 -18.48 16.59 13.71
CA LYS A 215 -18.61 15.82 14.95
C LYS A 215 -18.82 14.34 14.68
N GLY A 216 -18.20 13.49 15.50
CA GLY A 216 -18.25 12.03 15.37
C GLY A 216 -17.37 11.49 14.23
N ALA A 217 -16.39 12.26 13.78
CA ALA A 217 -15.53 11.90 12.66
C ALA A 217 -14.59 10.73 12.96
N LEU A 218 -14.24 10.03 11.89
CA LEU A 218 -13.29 8.92 11.88
C LEU A 218 -12.18 9.17 10.85
N LEU A 219 -10.93 9.09 11.29
CA LEU A 219 -9.77 8.99 10.40
C LEU A 219 -9.35 7.52 10.26
N VAL A 220 -9.16 7.08 9.01
CA VAL A 220 -8.65 5.74 8.66
C VAL A 220 -7.32 5.89 7.95
N ASN A 221 -6.26 5.28 8.48
CA ASN A 221 -4.93 5.31 7.87
C ASN A 221 -4.44 3.91 7.50
N THR A 222 -4.53 3.56 6.22
CA THR A 222 -3.92 2.36 5.64
C THR A 222 -2.77 2.73 4.68
N ALA A 223 -2.28 3.98 4.76
CA ALA A 223 -1.25 4.52 3.89
C ALA A 223 0.16 4.42 4.50
N ARG A 224 0.57 5.46 5.23
CA ARG A 224 1.88 5.57 5.89
C ARG A 224 1.72 6.26 7.25
N LYS A 225 2.50 5.83 8.27
CA LYS A 225 2.46 6.48 9.59
C LYS A 225 3.06 7.89 9.56
N GLU A 226 4.06 8.08 8.72
CA GLU A 226 4.83 9.32 8.58
C GLU A 226 3.98 10.51 8.10
N VAL A 227 2.81 10.28 7.52
CA VAL A 227 1.93 11.37 7.08
C VAL A 227 1.17 12.01 8.24
N ILE A 228 1.11 11.34 9.40
CA ILE A 228 0.43 11.84 10.61
C ILE A 228 1.43 12.63 11.47
N HIS A 229 1.05 13.84 11.90
CA HIS A 229 1.74 14.54 12.97
C HIS A 229 1.31 13.91 14.32
N GLU A 230 2.14 13.02 14.86
CA GLU A 230 1.76 12.13 15.98
C GLU A 230 1.35 12.88 17.25
N ALA A 231 2.03 13.99 17.59
CA ALA A 231 1.66 14.81 18.75
C ALA A 231 0.28 15.48 18.57
N ASP A 232 -0.02 15.93 17.37
CA ASP A 232 -1.32 16.53 17.04
C ASP A 232 -2.45 15.50 17.07
N MET A 233 -2.18 14.24 16.74
CA MET A 233 -3.17 13.16 16.88
C MET A 233 -3.54 12.92 18.34
N VAL A 234 -2.57 12.91 19.25
CA VAL A 234 -2.82 12.81 20.71
C VAL A 234 -3.65 14.01 21.18
N ARG A 235 -3.26 15.23 20.78
CA ARG A 235 -4.01 16.46 21.10
C ARG A 235 -5.42 16.38 20.56
N MET A 236 -5.62 15.95 19.33
CA MET A 236 -6.94 15.82 18.70
C MET A 236 -7.86 14.87 19.46
N LEU A 237 -7.35 13.72 19.88
CA LEU A 237 -8.12 12.75 20.66
C LEU A 237 -8.42 13.24 22.09
N ASN A 238 -7.59 14.12 22.67
CA ASN A 238 -7.87 14.77 23.94
C ASN A 238 -8.97 15.83 23.81
N ASP A 239 -8.83 16.72 22.83
CA ASP A 239 -9.72 17.88 22.67
C ASP A 239 -11.09 17.50 22.08
N ARG A 240 -11.14 16.41 21.28
CA ARG A 240 -12.33 15.92 20.59
C ARG A 240 -12.71 14.50 21.06
N PRO A 241 -13.48 14.37 22.16
CA PRO A 241 -13.89 13.04 22.67
C PRO A 241 -14.83 12.28 21.72
N ASP A 242 -15.36 12.94 20.71
CA ASP A 242 -16.17 12.37 19.63
C ASP A 242 -15.32 11.84 18.44
N PHE A 243 -14.04 12.23 18.36
CA PHE A 243 -13.15 11.84 17.25
C PHE A 243 -12.59 10.42 17.44
N LYS A 244 -12.43 9.70 16.32
CA LYS A 244 -11.90 8.35 16.29
C LYS A 244 -10.74 8.22 15.29
N TYR A 245 -9.76 7.39 15.61
CA TYR A 245 -8.63 7.08 14.74
C TYR A 245 -8.37 5.59 14.65
N ILE A 246 -8.24 5.05 13.43
CA ILE A 246 -7.86 3.66 13.18
C ILE A 246 -6.78 3.56 12.12
N THR A 247 -5.83 2.65 12.32
CA THR A 247 -4.72 2.45 11.40
C THR A 247 -4.29 0.99 11.29
N ASP A 248 -3.82 0.58 10.10
CA ASP A 248 -3.17 -0.72 9.90
C ASP A 248 -1.65 -0.66 10.08
N ILE A 249 -1.15 0.49 10.53
CA ILE A 249 0.28 0.74 10.75
C ILE A 249 0.44 1.27 12.17
N ARG A 250 1.12 0.50 13.03
CA ARG A 250 1.37 0.94 14.40
C ARG A 250 2.23 2.21 14.40
N PRO A 251 1.71 3.37 14.92
CA PRO A 251 2.47 4.60 15.02
C PRO A 251 3.53 4.50 16.12
N ALA A 252 4.52 5.39 16.12
CA ALA A 252 5.59 5.36 17.12
C ALA A 252 5.05 5.66 18.54
N ASN A 253 4.08 6.57 18.65
CA ASN A 253 3.41 6.93 19.89
C ASN A 253 2.18 6.07 20.22
N HIS A 254 2.15 4.80 19.77
CA HIS A 254 1.04 3.88 19.97
C HIS A 254 0.60 3.79 21.45
N ASP A 255 1.56 3.71 22.36
CA ASP A 255 1.27 3.53 23.77
C ASP A 255 0.52 4.74 24.37
N ASP A 256 0.84 5.96 23.92
CA ASP A 256 0.10 7.17 24.28
C ASP A 256 -1.33 7.17 23.75
N LEU A 257 -1.55 6.53 22.61
CA LEU A 257 -2.87 6.47 21.98
C LEU A 257 -3.79 5.41 22.61
N THR A 258 -3.25 4.38 23.26
CA THR A 258 -4.06 3.29 23.87
C THR A 258 -4.98 3.78 25.00
N GLN A 259 -4.64 4.88 25.67
CA GLN A 259 -5.48 5.49 26.70
C GLN A 259 -6.86 5.94 26.21
N PHE A 260 -7.02 6.14 24.90
CA PHE A 260 -8.30 6.58 24.32
C PHE A 260 -9.30 5.43 24.10
N GLY A 261 -8.96 4.20 24.47
CA GLY A 261 -9.87 3.04 24.45
C GLY A 261 -10.49 2.79 23.07
N THR A 262 -11.82 2.65 23.01
CA THR A 262 -12.54 2.33 21.75
C THR A 262 -12.50 3.44 20.68
N ARG A 263 -11.89 4.58 20.97
CA ARG A 263 -11.69 5.66 19.98
C ARG A 263 -10.42 5.50 19.14
N TYR A 264 -9.52 4.63 19.57
CA TYR A 264 -8.29 4.33 18.84
C TYR A 264 -8.11 2.82 18.64
N PHE A 265 -7.60 2.45 17.47
CA PHE A 265 -7.15 1.09 17.20
C PHE A 265 -5.99 1.10 16.19
N ALA A 266 -5.01 0.26 16.42
CA ALA A 266 -3.96 -0.05 15.45
C ALA A 266 -3.75 -1.55 15.36
N THR A 267 -3.58 -2.09 14.13
CA THR A 267 -3.17 -3.47 13.97
C THR A 267 -1.74 -3.69 14.48
N PRO A 268 -1.37 -4.89 14.95
CA PRO A 268 -0.02 -5.15 15.48
C PRO A 268 1.09 -4.92 14.44
N LYS A 269 0.78 -5.09 13.17
CA LYS A 269 1.67 -4.87 12.02
C LYS A 269 0.84 -4.43 10.82
N LYS A 270 1.50 -3.91 9.79
CA LYS A 270 0.83 -3.57 8.53
C LYS A 270 0.16 -4.80 7.91
N MET A 271 -1.14 -4.72 7.63
CA MET A 271 -1.97 -5.83 7.18
C MET A 271 -2.66 -5.60 5.84
N GLY A 272 -2.73 -4.37 5.36
CA GLY A 272 -3.54 -4.01 4.20
C GLY A 272 -3.33 -4.87 2.95
N ALA A 273 -2.11 -5.38 2.74
CA ALA A 273 -1.77 -6.23 1.59
C ALA A 273 -1.63 -7.72 1.93
N GLU A 274 -1.91 -8.13 3.17
CA GLU A 274 -1.68 -9.50 3.66
C GLU A 274 -2.85 -10.44 3.34
N THR A 275 -3.17 -10.58 2.03
CA THR A 275 -4.12 -11.58 1.52
C THR A 275 -3.44 -12.52 0.53
N ALA A 276 -3.98 -13.73 0.39
CA ALA A 276 -3.48 -14.73 -0.56
C ALA A 276 -3.56 -14.18 -1.99
N GLU A 277 -4.68 -13.58 -2.35
CA GLU A 277 -4.96 -13.01 -3.66
C GLU A 277 -4.00 -11.87 -4.01
N ALA A 278 -3.75 -10.94 -3.07
CA ALA A 278 -2.81 -9.85 -3.29
C ALA A 278 -1.38 -10.37 -3.54
N ASN A 279 -0.96 -11.37 -2.78
CA ASN A 279 0.35 -12.00 -2.93
C ASN A 279 0.49 -12.76 -4.26
N ILE A 280 -0.55 -13.53 -4.65
CA ILE A 280 -0.58 -14.24 -5.94
C ILE A 280 -0.53 -13.22 -7.08
N ASN A 281 -1.43 -12.25 -7.09
CA ASN A 281 -1.51 -11.25 -8.16
C ASN A 281 -0.20 -10.46 -8.32
N ALA A 282 0.44 -10.08 -7.22
CA ALA A 282 1.72 -9.38 -7.27
C ALA A 282 2.84 -10.24 -7.88
N GLY A 283 2.89 -11.53 -7.53
CA GLY A 283 3.86 -12.48 -8.09
C GLY A 283 3.66 -12.70 -9.60
N LEU A 284 2.41 -12.93 -10.02
CA LEU A 284 2.07 -13.10 -11.44
C LEU A 284 2.37 -11.83 -12.26
N ALA A 285 2.03 -10.65 -11.70
CA ALA A 285 2.33 -9.38 -12.35
C ALA A 285 3.83 -9.17 -12.50
N ALA A 286 4.65 -9.54 -11.49
CA ALA A 286 6.10 -9.45 -11.59
C ALA A 286 6.65 -10.34 -12.69
N ALA A 287 6.19 -11.59 -12.77
CA ALA A 287 6.60 -12.52 -13.83
C ALA A 287 6.25 -12.00 -15.23
N ASN A 288 5.01 -11.51 -15.43
CA ASN A 288 4.58 -10.92 -16.69
C ASN A 288 5.42 -9.69 -17.07
N GLN A 289 5.70 -8.79 -16.13
CA GLN A 289 6.55 -7.61 -16.38
C GLN A 289 7.97 -8.00 -16.81
N ILE A 290 8.57 -9.06 -16.22
CA ILE A 290 9.88 -9.58 -16.63
C ILE A 290 9.80 -10.09 -18.06
N VAL A 291 8.80 -10.92 -18.38
CA VAL A 291 8.62 -11.46 -19.74
C VAL A 291 8.43 -10.33 -20.76
N ASP A 292 7.58 -9.36 -20.47
CA ASP A 292 7.33 -8.21 -21.34
C ASP A 292 8.57 -7.34 -21.52
N PHE A 293 9.34 -7.11 -20.46
CA PHE A 293 10.58 -6.36 -20.56
C PHE A 293 11.60 -7.09 -21.44
N ILE A 294 11.83 -8.38 -21.19
CA ILE A 294 12.83 -9.16 -21.90
C ILE A 294 12.48 -9.33 -23.39
N LYS A 295 11.20 -9.58 -23.72
CA LYS A 295 10.76 -9.83 -25.09
C LYS A 295 10.49 -8.55 -25.89
N ASN A 296 9.97 -7.51 -25.21
CA ASN A 296 9.38 -6.33 -25.87
C ASN A 296 9.98 -5.01 -25.40
N GLY A 297 10.91 -4.99 -24.44
CA GLY A 297 11.51 -3.78 -23.88
C GLY A 297 10.53 -2.89 -23.08
N VAL A 298 9.43 -3.45 -22.58
CA VAL A 298 8.40 -2.67 -21.85
C VAL A 298 8.92 -2.26 -20.48
N THR A 299 8.92 -0.95 -20.21
CA THR A 299 9.38 -0.35 -18.96
C THR A 299 8.28 0.48 -18.25
N LYS A 300 7.02 0.15 -18.48
CA LYS A 300 5.86 0.89 -17.98
C LYS A 300 5.88 1.14 -16.47
N PHE A 301 6.40 0.20 -15.70
CA PHE A 301 6.41 0.24 -14.24
C PHE A 301 7.81 0.48 -13.65
N GLN A 302 8.72 1.02 -14.45
CA GLN A 302 10.07 1.35 -14.01
C GLN A 302 10.07 2.47 -12.98
N VAL A 303 10.79 2.27 -11.87
CA VAL A 303 10.86 3.19 -10.72
C VAL A 303 12.23 3.86 -10.57
N ASN A 304 13.27 3.34 -11.24
CA ASN A 304 14.59 3.97 -11.32
C ASN A 304 14.75 4.63 -12.70
N LYS A 305 14.72 5.98 -12.71
CA LYS A 305 14.93 6.78 -13.94
C LYS A 305 16.14 7.66 -13.78
#